data_3a399a1a559f8306e54b0e8b3a60ac08
#
_entry.id   3a399a1a559f8306e54b0e8b3a60ac08
#
_cell.length_a   1.000
_cell.length_b   1.000
_cell.length_c   1.000
_cell.angle_alpha   90.00
_cell.angle_beta   90.00
_cell.angle_gamma   90.00
#
_symmetry.space_group_name_H-M   'P 1'
#
loop_
_entity.id
_entity.type
_entity.pdbx_description
1 polymer ?
#
loop_
_entity_poly.entity_id
_entity_poly.type
_entity_poly.pdbx_seq_one_letter_code
_entity_poly.pdbx_strand_id
1 'polypeptide(L)'
;MSIEPLLDLRSLDLRDPLLVGAFMGWADASVGASGAVRFLIESLDAERLATWDGDDYYDFVELRPVSRTIDGNDRALDWPHGEFWVVRAVPTSMMGLARSIGLEEDEALGDQATRSLILFVAPEPRMRWRSHSREMSAFIRQIGVRQAVFMGSAFADVPHTRPPLV
;
A
#
# COMPACT_ATOMS: atom_id res chain seq x y z
N MET A 1 -6.44 3.04 18.37
CA MET A 1 -6.29 2.55 16.99
C MET A 1 -5.22 3.43 16.38
N SER A 2 -4.12 2.83 15.97
CA SER A 2 -2.94 3.57 15.50
C SER A 2 -3.04 4.02 14.03
N ILE A 3 -4.14 3.65 13.34
CA ILE A 3 -4.44 4.13 11.99
C ILE A 3 -5.25 5.40 12.08
N GLU A 4 -4.69 6.49 11.54
CA GLU A 4 -5.30 7.81 11.50
C GLU A 4 -5.78 8.12 10.07
N PRO A 5 -7.12 8.18 9.85
CA PRO A 5 -7.67 8.59 8.57
C PRO A 5 -7.37 10.06 8.27
N LEU A 6 -6.92 10.34 7.06
CA LEU A 6 -6.72 11.70 6.54
C LEU A 6 -7.91 12.18 5.72
N LEU A 7 -8.76 11.24 5.28
CA LEU A 7 -9.99 11.50 4.56
C LEU A 7 -11.20 11.06 5.40
N ASP A 8 -12.35 11.65 5.16
CA ASP A 8 -13.59 11.17 5.77
C ASP A 8 -14.00 9.83 5.17
N LEU A 9 -13.78 8.74 5.93
CA LEU A 9 -14.08 7.38 5.49
C LEU A 9 -15.55 7.15 5.15
N ARG A 10 -16.49 7.99 5.65
CA ARG A 10 -17.92 7.87 5.38
C ARG A 10 -18.31 8.46 4.02
N SER A 11 -17.51 9.39 3.52
CA SER A 11 -17.73 10.04 2.23
C SER A 11 -16.95 9.39 1.08
N LEU A 12 -16.18 8.32 1.37
CA LEU A 12 -15.45 7.56 0.35
C LEU A 12 -16.45 6.78 -0.51
N ASP A 13 -16.64 7.23 -1.74
CA ASP A 13 -17.40 6.49 -2.76
C ASP A 13 -16.47 5.42 -3.39
N LEU A 14 -16.31 4.29 -2.69
CA LEU A 14 -15.47 3.18 -3.13
C LEU A 14 -16.32 2.08 -3.76
N ARG A 15 -15.91 1.63 -4.94
CA ARG A 15 -16.57 0.55 -5.70
C ARG A 15 -15.75 -0.71 -5.57
N ASP A 16 -16.28 -1.72 -4.86
CA ASP A 16 -15.68 -3.03 -4.64
C ASP A 16 -14.15 -2.96 -4.45
N PRO A 17 -13.66 -2.26 -3.40
CA PRO A 17 -12.26 -1.91 -3.28
C PRO A 17 -11.36 -3.15 -3.12
N LEU A 18 -10.30 -3.21 -3.94
CA LEU A 18 -9.20 -4.17 -3.83
C LEU A 18 -8.03 -3.52 -3.09
N LEU A 19 -7.48 -4.20 -2.08
CA LEU A 19 -6.22 -3.76 -1.48
C LEU A 19 -5.05 -4.48 -2.15
N VAL A 20 -4.06 -3.70 -2.57
CA VAL A 20 -2.74 -4.19 -3.00
C VAL A 20 -1.69 -3.54 -2.10
N GLY A 21 -0.89 -4.36 -1.43
CA GLY A 21 0.06 -3.86 -0.47
C GLY A 21 1.38 -4.61 -0.44
N ALA A 22 2.38 -3.98 0.16
CA ALA A 22 3.67 -4.59 0.43
C ALA A 22 4.22 -4.12 1.78
N PHE A 23 4.90 -5.04 2.46
CA PHE A 23 5.71 -4.70 3.62
C PHE A 23 7.17 -4.57 3.21
N MET A 24 7.79 -3.45 3.60
CA MET A 24 9.23 -3.25 3.50
C MET A 24 9.92 -4.05 4.58
N GLY A 25 10.90 -4.88 4.23
CA GLY A 25 11.62 -5.70 5.18
C GLY A 25 12.10 -7.00 4.56
N TRP A 26 11.93 -8.10 5.26
CA TRP A 26 12.47 -9.39 4.84
C TRP A 26 11.88 -9.91 3.53
N ALA A 27 10.59 -9.67 3.30
CA ALA A 27 9.89 -10.09 2.07
C ALA A 27 9.95 -9.05 0.94
N ASP A 28 10.93 -8.12 0.97
CA ASP A 28 11.04 -7.03 0.00
C ASP A 28 12.45 -6.93 -0.59
N ALA A 29 12.91 -8.02 -1.18
CA ALA A 29 14.23 -8.08 -1.80
C ALA A 29 14.41 -6.99 -2.87
N SER A 30 15.50 -6.22 -2.77
CA SER A 30 15.80 -5.09 -3.66
C SER A 30 14.69 -4.05 -3.77
N VAL A 31 13.86 -3.91 -2.74
CA VAL A 31 12.71 -2.96 -2.75
C VAL A 31 11.72 -3.28 -3.90
N GLY A 32 11.66 -4.54 -4.32
CA GLY A 32 10.90 -4.92 -5.51
C GLY A 32 9.39 -4.82 -5.30
N ALA A 33 8.89 -5.35 -4.20
CA ALA A 33 7.46 -5.34 -3.89
C ALA A 33 6.98 -3.94 -3.47
N SER A 34 7.66 -3.30 -2.51
CA SER A 34 7.28 -1.94 -2.08
C SER A 34 7.49 -0.90 -3.17
N GLY A 35 8.52 -1.05 -3.98
CA GLY A 35 8.77 -0.21 -5.16
C GLY A 35 7.64 -0.31 -6.20
N ALA A 36 7.10 -1.51 -6.43
CA ALA A 36 5.95 -1.70 -7.31
C ALA A 36 4.69 -0.97 -6.77
N VAL A 37 4.42 -1.06 -5.45
CA VAL A 37 3.29 -0.31 -4.84
C VAL A 37 3.51 1.20 -4.96
N ARG A 38 4.71 1.70 -4.71
CA ARG A 38 5.04 3.13 -4.86
C ARG A 38 4.88 3.61 -6.30
N PHE A 39 5.32 2.79 -7.25
CA PHE A 39 5.09 3.08 -8.67
C PHE A 39 3.59 3.21 -9.00
N LEU A 40 2.75 2.34 -8.45
CA LEU A 40 1.29 2.44 -8.63
C LEU A 40 0.74 3.72 -7.98
N ILE A 41 1.19 4.09 -6.78
CA ILE A 41 0.80 5.32 -6.09
C ILE A 41 1.06 6.54 -6.97
N GLU A 42 2.26 6.63 -7.53
CA GLU A 42 2.67 7.76 -8.39
C GLU A 42 1.96 7.74 -9.74
N SER A 43 1.92 6.56 -10.40
CA SER A 43 1.35 6.43 -11.75
C SER A 43 -0.16 6.62 -11.81
N LEU A 44 -0.87 6.32 -10.72
CA LEU A 44 -2.32 6.43 -10.62
C LEU A 44 -2.77 7.71 -9.91
N ASP A 45 -1.84 8.61 -9.57
CA ASP A 45 -2.11 9.84 -8.81
C ASP A 45 -2.98 9.56 -7.57
N ALA A 46 -2.56 8.57 -6.78
CA ALA A 46 -3.30 8.11 -5.63
C ALA A 46 -3.34 9.17 -4.53
N GLU A 47 -4.50 9.33 -3.90
CA GLU A 47 -4.68 10.24 -2.77
C GLU A 47 -4.35 9.52 -1.45
N ARG A 48 -3.66 10.19 -0.54
CA ARG A 48 -3.35 9.61 0.77
C ARG A 48 -4.61 9.46 1.61
N LEU A 49 -4.95 8.22 1.94
CA LEU A 49 -6.16 7.84 2.66
C LEU A 49 -5.98 7.88 4.18
N ALA A 50 -4.90 7.30 4.66
CA ALA A 50 -4.60 7.18 6.08
C ALA A 50 -3.11 6.97 6.33
N THR A 51 -2.66 7.30 7.54
CA THR A 51 -1.35 6.93 8.06
C THR A 51 -1.50 5.93 9.20
N TRP A 52 -0.52 5.07 9.37
CA TRP A 52 -0.45 4.10 10.45
C TRP A 52 0.77 4.36 11.30
N ASP A 53 0.54 4.87 12.50
CA ASP A 53 1.58 5.16 13.46
C ASP A 53 2.36 3.89 13.82
N GLY A 54 3.68 4.02 13.85
CA GLY A 54 4.62 2.94 14.07
C GLY A 54 5.07 2.72 15.51
N ASP A 55 4.74 3.62 16.45
CA ASP A 55 5.28 3.60 17.82
C ASP A 55 5.10 2.26 18.53
N ASP A 56 3.96 1.62 18.34
CA ASP A 56 3.65 0.34 18.95
C ASP A 56 4.24 -0.88 18.19
N TYR A 57 4.73 -0.70 16.97
CA TYR A 57 5.00 -1.80 16.04
C TYR A 57 6.42 -1.88 15.53
N TYR A 58 7.16 -0.76 15.54
CA TYR A 58 8.51 -0.69 14.97
C TYR A 58 9.58 -0.54 16.05
N ASP A 59 10.73 -1.15 15.81
CA ASP A 59 11.93 -0.92 16.60
C ASP A 59 12.72 0.23 15.96
N PHE A 60 12.67 1.41 16.55
CA PHE A 60 13.37 2.59 16.05
C PHE A 60 14.90 2.54 16.22
N VAL A 61 15.44 1.52 16.85
CA VAL A 61 16.88 1.25 16.83
C VAL A 61 17.30 0.68 15.48
N GLU A 62 16.48 -0.22 14.92
CA GLU A 62 16.71 -0.80 13.59
C GLU A 62 16.15 0.11 12.48
N LEU A 63 14.94 0.62 12.67
CA LEU A 63 14.23 1.45 11.70
C LEU A 63 14.25 2.92 12.13
N ARG A 64 15.37 3.57 11.94
CA ARG A 64 15.60 4.92 12.45
C ARG A 64 14.80 5.98 11.72
N PRO A 65 14.28 7.01 12.44
CA PRO A 65 13.72 8.18 11.78
C PRO A 65 14.78 8.90 10.95
N VAL A 66 14.33 9.49 9.86
CA VAL A 66 15.20 10.23 8.93
C VAL A 66 15.04 11.73 9.18
N SER A 67 16.15 12.42 9.37
CA SER A 67 16.15 13.88 9.48
C SER A 67 16.12 14.51 8.09
N ARG A 68 15.14 15.38 7.83
CA ARG A 68 15.10 16.21 6.62
C ARG A 68 15.17 17.69 6.96
N THR A 69 15.76 18.47 6.08
CA THR A 69 15.78 19.93 6.18
C THR A 69 14.46 20.48 5.66
N ILE A 70 13.82 21.32 6.48
CA ILE A 70 12.70 22.16 6.08
C ILE A 70 13.25 23.58 5.96
N ASP A 71 12.66 24.40 5.15
CA ASP A 71 12.93 25.84 4.95
C ASP A 71 14.20 26.40 5.63
N GLY A 72 15.32 26.30 4.92
CA GLY A 72 16.59 26.96 5.24
C GLY A 72 17.44 26.28 6.32
N ASN A 73 17.02 26.21 7.57
CA ASN A 73 17.81 25.66 8.68
C ASN A 73 17.05 24.76 9.64
N ASP A 74 15.74 24.72 9.53
CA ASP A 74 14.91 23.89 10.41
C ASP A 74 14.96 22.41 9.97
N ARG A 75 14.93 21.50 10.94
CA ARG A 75 14.94 20.06 10.70
C ARG A 75 13.68 19.41 11.26
N ALA A 76 13.08 18.54 10.45
CA ALA A 76 12.04 17.62 10.90
C ALA A 76 12.57 16.20 10.92
N LEU A 77 11.93 15.38 11.75
CA LEU A 77 12.14 13.94 11.75
C LEU A 77 10.95 13.27 11.08
N ASP A 78 11.24 12.50 10.03
CA ASP A 78 10.26 11.61 9.43
C ASP A 78 10.35 10.25 10.13
N TRP A 79 9.32 9.95 10.91
CA TRP A 79 9.23 8.70 11.65
C TRP A 79 8.71 7.58 10.73
N PRO A 80 9.24 6.36 10.88
CA PRO A 80 8.71 5.21 10.16
C PRO A 80 7.22 5.02 10.46
N HIS A 81 6.42 4.93 9.40
CA HIS A 81 4.98 4.75 9.49
C HIS A 81 4.46 3.94 8.30
N GLY A 82 3.25 3.41 8.42
CA GLY A 82 2.54 2.81 7.32
C GLY A 82 1.66 3.84 6.60
N GLU A 83 1.40 3.61 5.33
CA GLU A 83 0.60 4.50 4.49
C GLU A 83 -0.46 3.72 3.72
N PHE A 84 -1.68 4.25 3.76
CA PHE A 84 -2.77 3.82 2.89
C PHE A 84 -3.07 4.93 1.89
N TRP A 85 -3.25 4.53 0.65
CA TRP A 85 -3.56 5.42 -0.46
C TRP A 85 -4.80 4.91 -1.18
N VAL A 86 -5.57 5.79 -1.80
CA VAL A 86 -6.79 5.44 -2.52
C VAL A 86 -6.75 5.95 -3.95
N VAL A 87 -7.14 5.08 -4.88
CA VAL A 87 -7.49 5.40 -6.25
C VAL A 87 -8.97 5.07 -6.41
N ARG A 88 -9.82 6.10 -6.56
CA ARG A 88 -11.28 5.88 -6.64
C ARG A 88 -11.71 5.23 -7.93
N ALA A 89 -11.03 5.56 -9.03
CA ALA A 89 -11.24 4.95 -10.34
C ALA A 89 -9.90 4.85 -11.08
N VAL A 90 -9.59 3.68 -11.59
CA VAL A 90 -8.37 3.48 -12.39
C VAL A 90 -8.56 4.11 -13.76
N PRO A 91 -7.65 4.99 -14.23
CA PRO A 91 -7.75 5.61 -15.55
C PRO A 91 -7.75 4.56 -16.66
N THR A 92 -8.56 4.77 -17.70
CA THR A 92 -8.67 3.86 -18.86
C THR A 92 -7.29 3.59 -19.51
N SER A 93 -6.41 4.59 -19.54
CA SER A 93 -5.04 4.45 -20.06
C SER A 93 -4.19 3.44 -19.27
N MET A 94 -4.57 3.13 -18.04
CA MET A 94 -3.86 2.20 -17.14
C MET A 94 -4.57 0.83 -17.02
N MET A 95 -5.61 0.58 -17.82
CA MET A 95 -6.39 -0.67 -17.76
C MET A 95 -5.54 -1.93 -18.03
N GLY A 96 -4.52 -1.83 -18.87
CA GLY A 96 -3.57 -2.94 -19.07
C GLY A 96 -2.84 -3.33 -17.79
N LEU A 97 -2.40 -2.36 -17.00
CA LEU A 97 -1.78 -2.57 -15.71
C LEU A 97 -2.82 -3.04 -14.68
N ALA A 98 -4.01 -2.44 -14.68
CA ALA A 98 -5.11 -2.84 -13.81
C ALA A 98 -5.47 -4.33 -13.98
N ARG A 99 -5.58 -4.80 -15.20
CA ARG A 99 -5.84 -6.22 -15.51
C ARG A 99 -4.72 -7.14 -15.01
N SER A 100 -3.46 -6.73 -15.14
CA SER A 100 -2.32 -7.54 -14.67
C SER A 100 -2.28 -7.74 -13.15
N ILE A 101 -2.94 -6.89 -12.38
CA ILE A 101 -3.07 -6.99 -10.91
C ILE A 101 -4.45 -7.48 -10.45
N GLY A 102 -5.24 -8.06 -11.38
CA GLY A 102 -6.54 -8.67 -11.07
C GLY A 102 -7.69 -7.67 -10.94
N LEU A 103 -7.54 -6.45 -11.45
CA LEU A 103 -8.64 -5.50 -11.61
C LEU A 103 -9.34 -5.77 -12.94
N GLU A 104 -10.12 -6.83 -13.00
CA GLU A 104 -10.93 -7.13 -14.18
C GLU A 104 -12.09 -6.13 -14.30
N GLU A 105 -12.51 -5.85 -15.53
CA GLU A 105 -13.76 -5.14 -15.79
C GLU A 105 -14.89 -6.03 -15.29
N ASP A 106 -15.68 -5.54 -14.36
CA ASP A 106 -16.93 -6.20 -14.02
C ASP A 106 -17.93 -5.92 -15.15
N GLU A 107 -18.10 -6.88 -16.07
CA GLU A 107 -19.04 -6.79 -17.19
C GLU A 107 -20.48 -6.46 -16.74
N ALA A 108 -20.81 -6.76 -15.46
CA ALA A 108 -22.11 -6.46 -14.88
C ALA A 108 -22.32 -4.96 -14.57
N LEU A 109 -21.25 -4.16 -14.50
CA LEU A 109 -21.29 -2.74 -14.12
C LEU A 109 -21.24 -1.77 -15.32
N GLY A 110 -21.09 -2.28 -16.54
CA GLY A 110 -21.05 -1.46 -17.78
C GLY A 110 -19.72 -0.69 -17.93
N ASP A 111 -19.60 -0.02 -19.04
CA ASP A 111 -18.38 0.55 -19.65
C ASP A 111 -17.61 1.61 -18.80
N GLN A 112 -17.98 1.86 -17.55
CA GLN A 112 -17.40 2.91 -16.70
C GLN A 112 -17.07 2.51 -15.25
N ALA A 113 -17.22 1.26 -14.86
CA ALA A 113 -17.07 0.87 -13.47
C ALA A 113 -15.79 0.06 -13.19
N THR A 114 -14.66 0.73 -13.10
CA THR A 114 -13.46 0.13 -12.53
C THR A 114 -13.57 0.05 -11.00
N ARG A 115 -13.08 -1.03 -10.42
CA ARG A 115 -12.92 -1.17 -8.96
C ARG A 115 -12.06 -0.03 -8.41
N SER A 116 -12.35 0.38 -7.19
CA SER A 116 -11.44 1.25 -6.46
C SER A 116 -10.21 0.44 -5.99
N LEU A 117 -9.07 1.09 -5.91
CA LEU A 117 -7.83 0.47 -5.47
C LEU A 117 -7.37 1.12 -4.17
N ILE A 118 -7.07 0.31 -3.18
CA ILE A 118 -6.39 0.73 -1.96
C ILE A 118 -4.96 0.23 -2.04
N LEU A 119 -4.01 1.15 -2.00
CA LEU A 119 -2.58 0.83 -2.01
C LEU A 119 -2.02 0.98 -0.60
N PHE A 120 -1.23 0.01 -0.18
CA PHE A 120 -0.65 -0.01 1.16
C PHE A 120 0.83 -0.28 1.10
N VAL A 121 1.61 0.53 1.82
CA VAL A 121 3.04 0.31 2.03
C VAL A 121 3.41 0.65 3.46
N ALA A 122 4.14 -0.23 4.11
CA ALA A 122 4.60 -0.05 5.48
C ALA A 122 5.87 -0.84 5.75
N PRO A 123 6.68 -0.44 6.74
CA PRO A 123 7.67 -1.33 7.30
C PRO A 123 7.02 -2.58 7.90
N GLU A 124 7.72 -3.70 7.86
CA GLU A 124 7.27 -4.91 8.52
C GLU A 124 7.28 -4.69 10.05
N PRO A 125 6.17 -5.00 10.77
CA PRO A 125 6.13 -4.84 12.22
C PRO A 125 7.13 -5.76 12.90
N ARG A 126 7.84 -5.25 13.89
CA ARG A 126 8.79 -6.02 14.71
C ARG A 126 8.17 -6.53 16.01
N MET A 127 7.11 -5.85 16.46
CA MET A 127 6.43 -6.13 17.73
C MET A 127 4.91 -6.18 17.54
N ARG A 128 4.23 -6.75 18.54
CA ARG A 128 2.76 -6.73 18.65
C ARG A 128 2.00 -7.18 17.41
N TRP A 129 2.51 -8.17 16.70
CA TRP A 129 1.97 -8.71 15.45
C TRP A 129 0.46 -8.97 15.48
N ARG A 130 -0.04 -9.54 16.60
CA ARG A 130 -1.48 -9.83 16.72
C ARG A 130 -2.34 -8.56 16.76
N SER A 131 -1.84 -7.51 17.41
CA SER A 131 -2.52 -6.22 17.47
C SER A 131 -2.48 -5.54 16.11
N HIS A 132 -1.31 -5.52 15.46
CA HIS A 132 -1.12 -5.02 14.12
C HIS A 132 -2.10 -5.70 13.12
N SER A 133 -2.11 -7.03 13.05
CA SER A 133 -3.01 -7.77 12.16
C SER A 133 -4.49 -7.49 12.44
N ARG A 134 -4.86 -7.31 13.72
CA ARG A 134 -6.23 -6.99 14.12
C ARG A 134 -6.64 -5.59 13.67
N GLU A 135 -5.78 -4.59 13.86
CA GLU A 135 -6.03 -3.22 13.43
C GLU A 135 -6.11 -3.12 11.91
N MET A 136 -5.16 -3.73 11.18
CA MET A 136 -5.22 -3.85 9.72
C MET A 136 -6.56 -4.42 9.26
N SER A 137 -6.94 -5.58 9.81
CA SER A 137 -8.18 -6.26 9.44
C SER A 137 -9.43 -5.45 9.79
N ALA A 138 -9.41 -4.68 10.87
CA ALA A 138 -10.52 -3.80 11.23
C ALA A 138 -10.65 -2.64 10.26
N PHE A 139 -9.53 -1.98 9.95
CA PHE A 139 -9.51 -0.84 9.05
C PHE A 139 -9.93 -1.20 7.62
N ILE A 140 -9.36 -2.25 7.04
CA ILE A 140 -9.70 -2.64 5.66
C ILE A 140 -11.17 -3.08 5.53
N ARG A 141 -11.74 -3.72 6.56
CA ARG A 141 -13.18 -4.03 6.59
C ARG A 141 -14.04 -2.77 6.72
N GLN A 142 -13.60 -1.78 7.51
CA GLN A 142 -14.33 -0.53 7.68
C GLN A 142 -14.47 0.24 6.36
N ILE A 143 -13.46 0.18 5.49
CA ILE A 143 -13.47 0.80 4.15
C ILE A 143 -14.01 -0.13 3.06
N GLY A 144 -14.60 -1.27 3.42
CA GLY A 144 -15.30 -2.16 2.50
C GLY A 144 -14.42 -3.10 1.68
N VAL A 145 -13.11 -3.20 1.97
CA VAL A 145 -12.21 -4.14 1.28
C VAL A 145 -12.59 -5.58 1.59
N ARG A 146 -12.83 -6.37 0.54
CA ARG A 146 -13.15 -7.81 0.63
C ARG A 146 -12.01 -8.69 0.15
N GLN A 147 -11.14 -8.15 -0.69
CA GLN A 147 -10.00 -8.85 -1.25
C GLN A 147 -8.73 -8.04 -1.01
N ALA A 148 -7.68 -8.70 -0.54
CA ALA A 148 -6.38 -8.10 -0.31
C ALA A 148 -5.29 -8.98 -0.95
N VAL A 149 -4.38 -8.35 -1.66
CA VAL A 149 -3.19 -8.97 -2.25
C VAL A 149 -1.97 -8.33 -1.60
N PHE A 150 -1.14 -9.14 -0.97
CA PHE A 150 0.16 -8.70 -0.48
C PHE A 150 1.26 -9.22 -1.39
N MET A 151 2.05 -8.30 -1.90
CA MET A 151 3.20 -8.60 -2.75
C MET A 151 4.44 -8.81 -1.89
N GLY A 152 5.28 -9.72 -2.32
CA GLY A 152 6.61 -9.92 -1.80
C GLY A 152 7.61 -10.12 -2.94
N SER A 153 8.89 -9.88 -2.67
CA SER A 153 9.99 -10.17 -3.59
C SER A 153 11.09 -10.93 -2.87
N ALA A 154 11.72 -11.85 -3.58
CA ALA A 154 12.81 -12.65 -3.07
C ALA A 154 13.95 -12.73 -4.08
N PHE A 155 15.19 -12.83 -3.58
CA PHE A 155 16.31 -13.14 -4.45
C PHE A 155 16.20 -14.58 -4.96
N ALA A 156 16.54 -14.80 -6.22
CA ALA A 156 16.56 -16.12 -6.83
C ALA A 156 17.84 -16.28 -7.67
N ASP A 157 18.43 -17.48 -7.61
CA ASP A 157 19.62 -17.83 -8.38
C ASP A 157 19.27 -18.16 -9.84
N VAL A 158 18.54 -17.26 -10.50
CA VAL A 158 18.14 -17.39 -11.90
C VAL A 158 18.53 -16.14 -12.68
N PRO A 159 19.03 -16.28 -13.92
CA PRO A 159 19.32 -15.12 -14.76
C PRO A 159 18.03 -14.33 -15.04
N HIS A 160 18.10 -13.01 -14.97
CA HIS A 160 16.96 -12.11 -15.26
C HIS A 160 16.41 -12.26 -16.69
N THR A 161 17.20 -12.85 -17.61
CA THR A 161 16.80 -13.14 -18.99
C THR A 161 15.96 -14.41 -19.14
N ARG A 162 15.81 -15.21 -18.07
CA ARG A 162 14.99 -16.42 -18.09
C ARG A 162 13.57 -16.05 -17.68
N PRO A 163 12.54 -16.41 -18.48
CA PRO A 163 11.16 -16.17 -18.07
C PRO A 163 10.86 -16.90 -16.75
N PRO A 164 10.06 -16.30 -15.85
CA PRO A 164 9.66 -16.96 -14.62
C PRO A 164 8.89 -18.25 -14.96
N LEU A 165 9.19 -19.32 -14.23
CA LEU A 165 8.40 -20.53 -14.27
C LEU A 165 7.17 -20.28 -13.37
N VAL A 166 6.00 -20.19 -13.96
CA VAL A 166 4.71 -20.10 -13.28
C VAL A 166 4.11 -21.49 -13.14
#